data_8490d9c0392261ea6d167dde7cf431ce
#
_entry.id   8490d9c0392261ea6d167dde7cf431ce
#
_cell.length_a   1.000
_cell.length_b   1.000
_cell.length_c   1.000
_cell.angle_alpha   90.00
_cell.angle_beta   90.00
_cell.angle_gamma   90.00
#
_symmetry.space_group_name_H-M   'P 1'
#
loop_
_entity.id
_entity.type
_entity.pdbx_description
1 polymer ?
#
loop_
_entity_poly.entity_id
_entity_poly.type
_entity_poly.pdbx_seq_one_letter_code
_entity_poly.pdbx_strand_id
1 'polypeptide(L)'
;MVTLAMMFGDGYSNDIVQPFVDFLEAHGIHTIGIPLLEEEDSTSYRDITPENYCKYIDKYIPRFCNDLYLYGISKGCEWLTIYESRRQKVKKLILVEPTTFPGKSEYLVEFEKDRGNDYVEEYYHEPGVDETLDNCNMTLDAIASDRNRYFPKCGINVIWTSRNNQNEPYSPKVIDMKQKYIAYLKNNGCKVKVFHADSDHCIDTHEKNFPYLLRVINE
;
A
#
# COMPACT_ATOMS: atom_id res chain seq x y z
N MET A 1 -9.65 6.08 -21.44
CA MET A 1 -10.31 5.88 -20.14
C MET A 1 -9.27 5.27 -19.23
N VAL A 2 -9.02 5.90 -18.10
CA VAL A 2 -8.07 5.39 -17.09
C VAL A 2 -8.69 4.19 -16.41
N THR A 3 -7.89 3.12 -16.23
CA THR A 3 -8.23 1.97 -15.40
C THR A 3 -7.35 2.03 -14.15
N LEU A 4 -7.97 2.03 -12.98
CA LEU A 4 -7.31 2.06 -11.69
C LEU A 4 -7.47 0.71 -11.00
N ALA A 5 -6.41 -0.06 -10.95
CA ALA A 5 -6.39 -1.30 -10.17
C ALA A 5 -5.98 -0.96 -8.73
N MET A 6 -6.85 -1.32 -7.78
CA MET A 6 -6.77 -0.90 -6.39
C MET A 6 -6.53 -2.09 -5.47
N MET A 7 -5.54 -1.97 -4.59
CA MET A 7 -5.26 -2.96 -3.55
C MET A 7 -5.22 -2.25 -2.20
N PHE A 8 -6.11 -2.64 -1.33
CA PHE A 8 -6.24 -2.07 0.01
C PHE A 8 -5.36 -2.82 1.01
N GLY A 9 -5.20 -2.26 2.20
CA GLY A 9 -4.47 -2.89 3.30
C GLY A 9 -5.33 -3.87 4.10
N ASP A 10 -4.75 -4.46 5.12
CA ASP A 10 -5.45 -5.36 6.04
C ASP A 10 -6.67 -4.68 6.67
N GLY A 11 -7.77 -5.42 6.83
CA GLY A 11 -8.99 -4.96 7.47
C GLY A 11 -9.91 -4.08 6.62
N TYR A 12 -9.58 -3.84 5.36
CA TYR A 12 -10.48 -3.14 4.43
C TYR A 12 -11.51 -4.12 3.85
N SER A 13 -12.77 -3.91 4.17
CA SER A 13 -13.87 -4.63 3.50
C SER A 13 -14.36 -3.87 2.27
N ASN A 14 -15.00 -4.58 1.33
CA ASN A 14 -15.60 -3.98 0.14
C ASN A 14 -16.59 -2.86 0.50
N ASP A 15 -17.39 -3.04 1.56
CA ASP A 15 -18.39 -2.06 1.98
C ASP A 15 -17.77 -0.73 2.42
N ILE A 16 -16.58 -0.78 3.03
CA ILE A 16 -15.86 0.42 3.50
C ILE A 16 -15.34 1.24 2.33
N VAL A 17 -14.85 0.59 1.28
CA VAL A 17 -14.22 1.26 0.14
C VAL A 17 -15.18 1.55 -1.00
N GLN A 18 -16.37 0.93 -1.01
CA GLN A 18 -17.35 1.09 -2.08
C GLN A 18 -17.74 2.56 -2.36
N PRO A 19 -17.93 3.44 -1.35
CA PRO A 19 -18.22 4.86 -1.63
C PRO A 19 -17.11 5.55 -2.44
N PHE A 20 -15.85 5.20 -2.20
CA PHE A 20 -14.74 5.76 -2.98
C PHE A 20 -14.70 5.20 -4.41
N VAL A 21 -14.94 3.91 -4.56
CA VAL A 21 -15.07 3.25 -5.87
C VAL A 21 -16.18 3.91 -6.69
N ASP A 22 -17.38 4.05 -6.13
CA ASP A 22 -18.53 4.68 -6.79
C ASP A 22 -18.23 6.13 -7.19
N PHE A 23 -17.55 6.87 -6.33
CA PHE A 23 -17.10 8.22 -6.64
C PHE A 23 -16.15 8.27 -7.86
N LEU A 24 -15.16 7.37 -7.90
CA LEU A 24 -14.21 7.30 -9.03
C LEU A 24 -14.88 6.92 -10.33
N GLU A 25 -15.77 5.92 -10.31
CA GLU A 25 -16.55 5.48 -11.48
C GLU A 25 -17.45 6.62 -12.00
N ALA A 26 -18.09 7.37 -11.10
CA ALA A 26 -18.89 8.55 -11.49
C ALA A 26 -18.04 9.66 -12.15
N HIS A 27 -16.72 9.66 -11.92
CA HIS A 27 -15.78 10.60 -12.54
C HIS A 27 -15.01 10.01 -13.75
N GLY A 28 -15.48 8.87 -14.28
CA GLY A 28 -14.95 8.27 -15.50
C GLY A 28 -13.66 7.48 -15.33
N ILE A 29 -13.31 7.10 -14.10
CA ILE A 29 -12.20 6.19 -13.80
C ILE A 29 -12.80 4.79 -13.62
N HIS A 30 -12.39 3.85 -14.47
CA HIS A 30 -12.78 2.45 -14.29
C HIS A 30 -11.93 1.80 -13.22
N THR A 31 -12.56 1.19 -12.22
CA THR A 31 -11.88 0.60 -11.06
C THR A 31 -11.86 -0.92 -11.09
N ILE A 32 -10.82 -1.51 -10.57
CA ILE A 32 -10.65 -2.96 -10.40
C ILE A 32 -10.14 -3.19 -8.98
N GLY A 33 -10.93 -3.84 -8.13
CA GLY A 33 -10.49 -4.28 -6.80
C GLY A 33 -9.59 -5.50 -6.91
N ILE A 34 -8.45 -5.47 -6.22
CA ILE A 34 -7.54 -6.61 -6.08
C ILE A 34 -7.46 -6.92 -4.59
N PRO A 35 -8.04 -8.02 -4.11
CA PRO A 35 -7.93 -8.41 -2.71
C PRO A 35 -6.49 -8.81 -2.35
N LEU A 36 -6.15 -8.80 -1.08
CA LEU A 36 -4.88 -9.35 -0.63
C LEU A 36 -4.91 -10.87 -0.82
N LEU A 37 -3.80 -11.46 -1.26
CA LEU A 37 -3.70 -12.89 -1.54
C LEU A 37 -3.98 -13.73 -0.28
N GLU A 38 -3.50 -13.27 0.86
CA GLU A 38 -3.68 -13.90 2.16
C GLU A 38 -5.13 -13.91 2.66
N GLU A 39 -5.98 -13.04 2.11
CA GLU A 39 -7.40 -12.96 2.47
C GLU A 39 -8.27 -13.87 1.59
N GLU A 40 -7.87 -14.13 0.35
CA GLU A 40 -8.65 -14.96 -0.59
C GLU A 40 -8.36 -16.46 -0.49
N ASP A 41 -7.09 -16.80 -0.31
CA ASP A 41 -6.66 -18.19 -0.19
C ASP A 41 -6.15 -18.41 1.24
N SER A 42 -6.50 -19.49 1.89
CA SER A 42 -5.83 -19.97 3.12
C SER A 42 -4.36 -20.34 2.84
N THR A 43 -3.74 -19.60 1.94
CA THR A 43 -2.34 -19.76 1.52
C THR A 43 -1.47 -19.41 2.71
N SER A 44 -0.69 -20.36 3.17
CA SER A 44 0.29 -20.09 4.22
C SER A 44 1.18 -18.92 3.81
N TYR A 45 1.39 -17.95 4.68
CA TYR A 45 2.33 -16.85 4.45
C TYR A 45 3.72 -17.33 4.01
N ARG A 46 4.10 -18.57 4.38
CA ARG A 46 5.36 -19.21 3.98
C ARG A 46 5.49 -19.44 2.47
N ASP A 47 4.35 -19.53 1.77
CA ASP A 47 4.31 -19.75 0.32
C ASP A 47 4.19 -18.44 -0.47
N ILE A 48 4.08 -17.30 0.22
CA ILE A 48 4.01 -15.97 -0.41
C ILE A 48 5.41 -15.57 -0.87
N THR A 49 5.59 -15.55 -2.18
CA THR A 49 6.79 -15.01 -2.82
C THR A 49 6.42 -13.83 -3.70
N PRO A 50 7.36 -12.88 -3.95
CA PRO A 50 7.11 -11.77 -4.87
C PRO A 50 6.59 -12.21 -6.24
N GLU A 51 7.10 -13.31 -6.78
CA GLU A 51 6.64 -13.81 -8.08
C GLU A 51 5.23 -14.42 -8.03
N ASN A 52 4.90 -15.17 -6.98
CA ASN A 52 3.55 -15.73 -6.82
C ASN A 52 2.52 -14.61 -6.63
N TYR A 53 2.87 -13.59 -5.88
CA TYR A 53 2.01 -12.43 -5.70
C TYR A 53 1.81 -11.66 -7.02
N CYS A 54 2.86 -11.49 -7.82
CA CYS A 54 2.72 -10.89 -9.14
C CYS A 54 1.81 -11.72 -10.07
N LYS A 55 1.93 -13.04 -10.05
CA LYS A 55 1.03 -13.93 -10.83
C LYS A 55 -0.42 -13.84 -10.35
N TYR A 56 -0.62 -13.65 -9.05
CA TYR A 56 -1.94 -13.42 -8.48
C TYR A 56 -2.54 -12.11 -8.99
N ILE A 57 -1.80 -11.00 -8.90
CA ILE A 57 -2.23 -9.70 -9.43
C ILE A 57 -2.51 -9.77 -10.94
N ASP A 58 -1.69 -10.51 -11.70
CA ASP A 58 -1.88 -10.70 -13.15
C ASP A 58 -3.27 -11.28 -13.51
N LYS A 59 -3.97 -11.96 -12.58
CA LYS A 59 -5.34 -12.48 -12.82
C LYS A 59 -6.38 -11.36 -12.92
N TYR A 60 -6.16 -10.25 -12.22
CA TYR A 60 -7.08 -9.10 -12.16
C TYR A 60 -6.77 -8.04 -13.22
N ILE A 61 -5.49 -7.92 -13.61
CA ILE A 61 -5.08 -6.88 -14.56
C ILE A 61 -5.51 -7.25 -15.99
N PRO A 62 -6.28 -6.39 -16.68
CA PRO A 62 -6.67 -6.64 -18.05
C PRO A 62 -5.46 -6.77 -18.99
N ARG A 63 -5.50 -7.78 -19.88
CA ARG A 63 -4.41 -8.03 -20.85
C ARG A 63 -4.17 -6.83 -21.78
N PHE A 64 -5.20 -6.07 -22.08
CA PHE A 64 -5.17 -4.91 -22.97
C PHE A 64 -5.72 -3.70 -22.22
N CYS A 65 -4.84 -2.98 -21.53
CA CYS A 65 -5.16 -1.72 -20.86
C CYS A 65 -4.06 -0.72 -21.18
N ASN A 66 -4.42 0.35 -21.92
CA ASN A 66 -3.43 1.36 -22.34
C ASN A 66 -3.11 2.37 -21.24
N ASP A 67 -4.05 2.61 -20.34
CA ASP A 67 -3.95 3.60 -19.27
C ASP A 67 -4.21 2.95 -17.92
N LEU A 68 -3.33 2.01 -17.57
CA LEU A 68 -3.36 1.31 -16.28
C LEU A 68 -2.61 2.13 -15.23
N TYR A 69 -3.30 2.44 -14.14
CA TYR A 69 -2.75 3.01 -12.93
C TYR A 69 -2.94 2.00 -11.79
N LEU A 70 -2.03 1.99 -10.83
CA LEU A 70 -2.17 1.19 -9.61
C LEU A 70 -2.35 2.11 -8.42
N TYR A 71 -3.28 1.76 -7.56
CA TYR A 71 -3.57 2.47 -6.31
C TYR A 71 -3.43 1.50 -5.14
N GLY A 72 -2.47 1.75 -4.28
CA GLY A 72 -2.26 0.96 -3.07
C GLY A 72 -2.43 1.80 -1.83
N ILE A 73 -3.00 1.21 -0.79
CA ILE A 73 -2.99 1.78 0.55
C ILE A 73 -2.38 0.78 1.53
N SER A 74 -1.60 1.30 2.50
CA SER A 74 -0.98 0.48 3.53
C SER A 74 -0.18 -0.68 2.91
N LYS A 75 -0.42 -1.92 3.32
CA LYS A 75 0.22 -3.15 2.79
C LYS A 75 0.04 -3.31 1.28
N GLY A 76 -1.10 -2.87 0.73
CA GLY A 76 -1.33 -2.88 -0.72
C GLY A 76 -0.30 -2.07 -1.50
N CYS A 77 0.28 -1.02 -0.90
CA CYS A 77 1.36 -0.25 -1.53
C CYS A 77 2.56 -1.11 -1.87
N GLU A 78 2.90 -2.04 -1.00
CA GLU A 78 4.09 -2.87 -1.12
C GLU A 78 3.99 -3.84 -2.28
N TRP A 79 2.89 -4.57 -2.32
CA TRP A 79 2.65 -5.56 -3.36
C TRP A 79 2.51 -4.93 -4.75
N LEU A 80 1.84 -3.77 -4.83
CA LEU A 80 1.75 -3.05 -6.10
C LEU A 80 3.09 -2.43 -6.53
N THR A 81 3.93 -2.01 -5.58
CA THR A 81 5.31 -1.57 -5.89
C THR A 81 6.14 -2.72 -6.44
N ILE A 82 6.07 -3.91 -5.84
CA ILE A 82 6.74 -5.12 -6.33
C ILE A 82 6.21 -5.48 -7.72
N TYR A 83 4.89 -5.48 -7.89
CA TYR A 83 4.25 -5.80 -9.16
C TYR A 83 4.77 -4.89 -10.28
N GLU A 84 4.72 -3.57 -10.09
CA GLU A 84 5.20 -2.63 -11.10
C GLU A 84 6.70 -2.80 -11.38
N SER A 85 7.52 -2.96 -10.36
CA SER A 85 8.96 -3.11 -10.54
C SER A 85 9.34 -4.35 -11.36
N ARG A 86 8.53 -5.40 -11.31
CA ARG A 86 8.74 -6.65 -12.05
C ARG A 86 8.06 -6.69 -13.41
N ARG A 87 6.87 -6.12 -13.53
CA ARG A 87 6.06 -6.18 -14.76
C ARG A 87 6.22 -4.96 -15.65
N GLN A 88 6.49 -3.78 -15.09
CA GLN A 88 6.70 -2.49 -15.79
C GLN A 88 5.60 -2.19 -16.82
N LYS A 89 4.34 -2.46 -16.45
CA LYS A 89 3.17 -2.37 -17.34
C LYS A 89 2.29 -1.16 -17.07
N VAL A 90 2.55 -0.41 -16.00
CA VAL A 90 1.66 0.66 -15.57
C VAL A 90 2.24 2.05 -15.88
N LYS A 91 1.35 3.02 -16.05
CA LYS A 91 1.75 4.40 -16.30
C LYS A 91 2.00 5.18 -15.02
N LYS A 92 1.31 4.81 -13.94
CA LYS A 92 1.40 5.51 -12.66
C LYS A 92 1.16 4.56 -11.50
N LEU A 93 1.88 4.79 -10.44
CA LEU A 93 1.72 4.14 -9.15
C LEU A 93 1.31 5.18 -8.10
N ILE A 94 0.18 5.01 -7.44
CA ILE A 94 -0.31 5.85 -6.36
C ILE A 94 -0.21 5.05 -5.06
N LEU A 95 0.59 5.52 -4.13
CA LEU A 95 0.86 4.88 -2.84
C LEU A 95 0.34 5.75 -1.72
N VAL A 96 -0.64 5.24 -0.99
CA VAL A 96 -1.26 5.93 0.15
C VAL A 96 -0.77 5.28 1.44
N GLU A 97 -0.08 6.03 2.24
CA GLU A 97 0.45 5.56 3.53
C GLU A 97 1.21 4.21 3.40
N PRO A 98 2.22 4.11 2.53
CA PRO A 98 3.01 2.88 2.46
C PRO A 98 3.63 2.55 3.83
N THR A 99 3.39 1.33 4.31
CA THR A 99 3.70 0.92 5.68
C THR A 99 5.02 0.20 5.83
N THR A 100 5.53 -0.38 4.75
CA THR A 100 6.76 -1.13 4.82
C THR A 100 7.95 -0.33 4.35
N PHE A 101 8.92 -0.32 5.20
CA PHE A 101 10.25 0.18 4.90
C PHE A 101 11.17 -1.01 4.56
N PRO A 102 12.10 -0.85 3.63
CA PRO A 102 13.03 -1.95 3.35
C PRO A 102 13.77 -2.37 4.62
N GLY A 103 13.48 -3.55 5.09
CA GLY A 103 14.40 -4.30 5.92
C GLY A 103 14.28 -4.24 7.43
N LYS A 104 13.14 -3.89 8.05
CA LYS A 104 13.05 -4.06 9.51
C LYS A 104 11.63 -4.25 10.01
N SER A 105 11.37 -5.42 10.59
CA SER A 105 10.17 -5.75 11.37
C SER A 105 9.93 -4.80 12.55
N GLU A 106 11.01 -4.37 13.23
CA GLU A 106 10.97 -3.35 14.30
C GLU A 106 10.26 -2.06 13.87
N TYR A 107 10.20 -1.83 12.59
CA TYR A 107 9.62 -0.68 11.96
C TYR A 107 8.10 -0.75 11.88
N LEU A 108 7.56 -1.91 11.51
CA LEU A 108 6.12 -2.14 11.48
C LEU A 108 5.53 -1.95 12.89
N VAL A 109 6.18 -2.50 13.91
CA VAL A 109 5.75 -2.37 15.31
C VAL A 109 5.69 -0.90 15.75
N GLU A 110 6.73 -0.11 15.46
CA GLU A 110 6.74 1.32 15.80
C GLU A 110 5.67 2.11 15.04
N PHE A 111 5.48 1.78 13.78
CA PHE A 111 4.48 2.42 12.94
C PHE A 111 3.06 2.08 13.43
N GLU A 112 2.78 0.83 13.77
CA GLU A 112 1.49 0.39 14.29
C GLU A 112 1.22 0.98 15.68
N LYS A 113 2.22 1.07 16.57
CA LYS A 113 2.10 1.78 17.86
C LYS A 113 1.72 3.25 17.66
N ASP A 114 2.39 3.94 16.74
CA ASP A 114 2.10 5.34 16.45
C ASP A 114 0.74 5.56 15.79
N ARG A 115 0.18 4.51 15.17
CA ARG A 115 -1.18 4.51 14.62
C ARG A 115 -2.26 4.32 15.67
N GLY A 116 -1.89 4.11 16.93
CA GLY A 116 -2.81 3.87 18.04
C GLY A 116 -3.35 2.46 18.08
N ASN A 117 -2.65 1.53 17.46
CA ASN A 117 -2.95 0.12 17.57
C ASN A 117 -2.31 -0.42 18.87
N ASP A 118 -2.82 0.01 20.03
CA ASP A 118 -2.34 -0.43 21.36
C ASP A 118 -2.45 -1.94 21.56
N TYR A 119 -3.34 -2.59 20.80
CA TYR A 119 -3.46 -4.06 20.78
C TYR A 119 -2.22 -4.74 20.21
N VAL A 120 -1.28 -4.02 19.61
CA VAL A 120 -0.05 -4.61 19.06
C VAL A 120 0.73 -5.34 20.14
N GLU A 121 0.80 -4.81 21.36
CA GLU A 121 1.49 -5.50 22.48
C GLU A 121 0.71 -6.72 22.98
N GLU A 122 -0.62 -6.64 23.11
CA GLU A 122 -1.48 -7.76 23.47
C GLU A 122 -1.56 -8.80 22.34
N TYR A 123 -1.71 -8.33 21.11
CA TYR A 123 -1.84 -9.17 19.92
C TYR A 123 -0.58 -9.99 19.63
N TYR A 124 0.60 -9.44 19.91
CA TYR A 124 1.88 -10.13 19.66
C TYR A 124 2.34 -11.02 20.83
N HIS A 125 1.63 -11.04 21.95
CA HIS A 125 1.91 -11.90 23.10
C HIS A 125 0.90 -13.03 23.30
N GLU A 126 -0.13 -13.12 22.45
CA GLU A 126 -1.06 -14.26 22.51
C GLU A 126 -0.46 -15.52 21.85
N PRO A 127 -0.72 -16.72 22.43
CA PRO A 127 -0.29 -17.97 21.81
C PRO A 127 -0.88 -18.14 20.39
N GLY A 128 -0.03 -18.27 19.39
CA GLY A 128 -0.41 -18.36 17.97
C GLY A 128 -0.18 -17.07 17.16
N VAL A 129 0.06 -15.94 17.81
CA VAL A 129 0.33 -14.66 17.16
C VAL A 129 1.81 -14.52 16.82
N ASP A 130 2.71 -15.17 17.56
CA ASP A 130 4.12 -15.28 17.17
C ASP A 130 4.27 -15.86 15.76
N GLU A 131 3.40 -16.83 15.42
CA GLU A 131 3.39 -17.39 14.07
C GLU A 131 2.96 -16.36 13.01
N THR A 132 2.02 -15.47 13.34
CA THR A 132 1.58 -14.39 12.47
C THR A 132 2.67 -13.32 12.31
N LEU A 133 3.37 -12.97 13.38
CA LEU A 133 4.49 -12.02 13.35
C LEU A 133 5.67 -12.57 12.55
N ASP A 134 6.03 -13.83 12.76
CA ASP A 134 7.08 -14.51 11.99
C ASP A 134 6.70 -14.57 10.50
N ASN A 135 5.44 -14.82 10.18
CA ASN A 135 4.93 -14.81 8.82
C ASN A 135 4.96 -13.40 8.21
N CYS A 136 4.58 -12.37 8.97
CA CYS A 136 4.73 -10.97 8.54
C CYS A 136 6.20 -10.61 8.32
N ASN A 137 7.09 -11.01 9.20
CA ASN A 137 8.53 -10.78 9.08
C ASN A 137 9.10 -11.47 7.84
N MET A 138 8.75 -12.74 7.59
CA MET A 138 9.16 -13.46 6.38
C MET A 138 8.66 -12.77 5.11
N THR A 139 7.44 -12.27 5.12
CA THR A 139 6.87 -11.51 3.99
C THR A 139 7.62 -10.20 3.79
N LEU A 140 7.93 -9.47 4.87
CA LEU A 140 8.69 -8.23 4.82
C LEU A 140 10.12 -8.46 4.34
N ASP A 141 10.78 -9.54 4.76
CA ASP A 141 12.12 -9.91 4.31
C ASP A 141 12.15 -10.28 2.82
N ALA A 142 11.13 -11.01 2.34
CA ALA A 142 10.98 -11.31 0.94
C ALA A 142 10.77 -10.04 0.10
N ILE A 143 9.93 -9.12 0.57
CA ILE A 143 9.70 -7.80 -0.02
C ILE A 143 11.00 -6.99 -0.04
N ALA A 144 11.71 -6.91 1.08
CA ALA A 144 12.96 -6.16 1.19
C ALA A 144 14.05 -6.70 0.26
N SER A 145 14.17 -8.03 0.16
CA SER A 145 15.11 -8.69 -0.76
C SER A 145 14.82 -8.37 -2.21
N ASP A 146 13.55 -8.33 -2.59
CA ASP A 146 13.12 -8.02 -3.96
C ASP A 146 13.35 -6.54 -4.29
N ARG A 147 13.02 -5.63 -3.37
CA ARG A 147 13.20 -4.19 -3.53
C ARG A 147 14.62 -3.76 -3.75
N ASN A 148 15.60 -4.50 -3.24
CA ASN A 148 17.00 -4.21 -3.49
C ASN A 148 17.45 -4.51 -4.93
N ARG A 149 16.60 -5.15 -5.75
CA ARG A 149 16.91 -5.57 -7.12
C ARG A 149 16.05 -4.90 -8.18
N TYR A 150 14.82 -4.57 -7.85
CA TYR A 150 13.84 -4.09 -8.80
C TYR A 150 13.17 -2.81 -8.30
N PHE A 151 13.10 -1.81 -9.15
CA PHE A 151 12.49 -0.51 -8.84
C PHE A 151 11.45 -0.15 -9.89
N PRO A 152 10.33 0.50 -9.48
CA PRO A 152 9.33 1.00 -10.41
C PRO A 152 9.92 1.93 -11.46
N LYS A 153 9.46 1.82 -12.70
CA LYS A 153 9.87 2.68 -13.82
C LYS A 153 8.86 3.77 -14.13
N CYS A 154 7.60 3.60 -13.72
CA CYS A 154 6.55 4.60 -13.88
C CYS A 154 6.73 5.79 -12.91
N GLY A 155 5.89 6.82 -13.06
CA GLY A 155 5.77 7.88 -12.07
C GLY A 155 5.11 7.36 -10.79
N ILE A 156 5.61 7.80 -9.64
CA ILE A 156 5.07 7.42 -8.33
C ILE A 156 4.52 8.67 -7.66
N ASN A 157 3.23 8.64 -7.30
CA ASN A 157 2.60 9.60 -6.42
C ASN A 157 2.47 8.99 -5.03
N VAL A 158 3.13 9.55 -4.03
CA VAL A 158 3.04 9.11 -2.64
C VAL A 158 2.18 10.10 -1.87
N ILE A 159 1.17 9.60 -1.19
CA ILE A 159 0.29 10.40 -0.32
C ILE A 159 0.61 10.06 1.13
N TRP A 160 0.99 11.07 1.90
CA TRP A 160 1.16 10.98 3.34
C TRP A 160 0.04 11.72 4.04
N THR A 161 -0.59 11.08 5.00
CA THR A 161 -1.54 11.72 5.91
C THR A 161 -0.80 12.38 7.07
N SER A 162 -1.47 13.34 7.72
CA SER A 162 -0.88 14.11 8.84
C SER A 162 -1.12 13.48 10.20
N ARG A 163 -2.07 12.53 10.27
CA ARG A 163 -2.55 11.95 11.52
C ARG A 163 -2.66 10.44 11.43
N ASN A 164 -2.56 9.81 12.61
CA ASN A 164 -2.79 8.38 12.81
C ASN A 164 -4.30 8.03 12.87
N ASN A 165 -4.63 6.77 13.10
CA ASN A 165 -6.02 6.31 13.19
C ASN A 165 -6.79 6.89 14.38
N GLN A 166 -6.11 7.37 15.42
CA GLN A 166 -6.72 8.05 16.57
C GLN A 166 -6.87 9.56 16.35
N ASN A 167 -6.61 10.03 15.13
CA ASN A 167 -6.66 11.43 14.75
C ASN A 167 -5.59 12.30 15.44
N GLU A 168 -4.50 11.70 15.89
CA GLU A 168 -3.34 12.37 16.48
C GLU A 168 -2.22 12.54 15.46
N PRO A 169 -1.39 13.60 15.60
CA PRO A 169 -0.20 13.77 14.75
C PRO A 169 0.77 12.61 14.90
N TYR A 170 1.37 12.17 13.80
CA TYR A 170 2.44 11.16 13.84
C TYR A 170 3.64 11.62 14.65
N SER A 171 4.30 10.68 15.30
CA SER A 171 5.54 10.94 16.03
C SER A 171 6.66 11.43 15.11
N PRO A 172 7.65 12.17 15.64
CA PRO A 172 8.82 12.59 14.87
C PRO A 172 9.57 11.39 14.25
N LYS A 173 9.53 10.22 14.90
CA LYS A 173 10.17 8.99 14.41
C LYS A 173 9.47 8.51 13.14
N VAL A 174 8.15 8.42 13.11
CA VAL A 174 7.38 8.02 11.92
C VAL A 174 7.56 9.05 10.80
N ILE A 175 7.60 10.34 11.11
CA ILE A 175 7.86 11.39 10.11
C ILE A 175 9.24 11.22 9.46
N ASP A 176 10.29 10.98 10.25
CA ASP A 176 11.65 10.71 9.74
C ASP A 176 11.66 9.47 8.83
N MET A 177 10.90 8.46 9.20
CA MET A 177 10.74 7.24 8.45
C MET A 177 10.09 7.48 7.09
N LYS A 178 9.00 8.22 7.04
CA LYS A 178 8.34 8.63 5.79
C LYS A 178 9.33 9.38 4.86
N GLN A 179 10.16 10.26 5.42
CA GLN A 179 11.19 10.97 4.65
C GLN A 179 12.28 10.04 4.11
N LYS A 180 12.74 9.10 4.91
CA LYS A 180 13.72 8.07 4.49
C LYS A 180 13.18 7.18 3.37
N TYR A 181 11.89 6.81 3.42
CA TYR A 181 11.25 6.07 2.34
C TYR A 181 11.31 6.82 1.00
N ILE A 182 10.95 8.10 1.00
CA ILE A 182 11.02 8.93 -0.20
C ILE A 182 12.47 9.07 -0.70
N ALA A 183 13.41 9.30 0.21
CA ALA A 183 14.83 9.37 -0.15
C ALA A 183 15.33 8.06 -0.77
N TYR A 184 14.93 6.92 -0.22
CA TYR A 184 15.25 5.61 -0.74
C TYR A 184 14.75 5.42 -2.17
N LEU A 185 13.49 5.72 -2.46
CA LEU A 185 12.95 5.63 -3.82
C LEU A 185 13.70 6.54 -4.81
N LYS A 186 13.93 7.80 -4.42
CA LYS A 186 14.64 8.77 -5.26
C LYS A 186 16.09 8.38 -5.52
N ASN A 187 16.81 7.90 -4.52
CA ASN A 187 18.20 7.46 -4.64
C ASN A 187 18.34 6.24 -5.57
N ASN A 188 17.27 5.47 -5.74
CA ASN A 188 17.21 4.35 -6.68
C ASN A 188 16.58 4.72 -8.03
N GLY A 189 16.51 6.01 -8.34
CA GLY A 189 16.13 6.51 -9.66
C GLY A 189 14.62 6.59 -9.92
N CYS A 190 13.77 6.37 -8.91
CA CYS A 190 12.33 6.52 -9.06
C CYS A 190 11.91 7.98 -9.20
N LYS A 191 10.93 8.25 -10.07
CA LYS A 191 10.31 9.56 -10.24
C LYS A 191 9.17 9.72 -9.24
N VAL A 192 9.43 10.38 -8.11
CA VAL A 192 8.48 10.47 -6.99
C VAL A 192 7.98 11.90 -6.81
N LYS A 193 6.64 12.06 -6.80
CA LYS A 193 5.93 13.23 -6.27
C LYS A 193 5.36 12.87 -4.90
N VAL A 194 5.40 13.81 -3.96
CA VAL A 194 4.86 13.62 -2.61
C VAL A 194 3.71 14.59 -2.40
N PHE A 195 2.64 14.08 -1.87
CA PHE A 195 1.42 14.81 -1.51
C PHE A 195 1.15 14.64 -0.03
N HIS A 196 0.64 15.69 0.61
CA HIS A 196 0.28 15.67 2.02
C HIS A 196 -1.21 15.94 2.17
N ALA A 197 -1.89 15.09 2.92
CA ALA A 197 -3.30 15.22 3.21
C ALA A 197 -3.52 15.48 4.70
N ASP A 198 -4.39 16.43 5.01
CA ASP A 198 -4.86 16.64 6.39
C ASP A 198 -5.96 15.64 6.72
N SER A 199 -5.55 14.41 6.97
CA SER A 199 -6.40 13.25 7.25
C SER A 199 -5.65 12.24 8.10
N ASP A 200 -6.38 11.21 8.53
CA ASP A 200 -5.82 9.98 9.11
C ASP A 200 -5.45 8.96 8.03
N HIS A 201 -4.95 7.81 8.47
CA HIS A 201 -4.50 6.73 7.61
C HIS A 201 -5.58 6.22 6.63
N CYS A 202 -6.85 6.23 7.05
CA CYS A 202 -7.99 5.74 6.25
C CYS A 202 -8.58 6.83 5.34
N ILE A 203 -7.72 7.64 4.71
CA ILE A 203 -8.11 8.81 3.91
C ILE A 203 -9.16 8.53 2.84
N ASP A 204 -9.12 7.34 2.24
CA ASP A 204 -10.02 6.89 1.17
C ASP A 204 -11.37 6.35 1.65
N THR A 205 -11.60 6.31 2.97
CA THR A 205 -12.91 6.04 3.56
C THR A 205 -13.70 7.31 3.89
N HIS A 206 -13.07 8.47 3.79
CA HIS A 206 -13.67 9.74 4.13
C HIS A 206 -14.08 10.52 2.87
N GLU A 207 -15.36 10.62 2.58
CA GLU A 207 -15.90 11.28 1.38
C GLU A 207 -15.35 12.70 1.15
N LYS A 208 -15.10 13.46 2.22
CA LYS A 208 -14.48 14.80 2.14
C LYS A 208 -13.13 14.81 1.44
N ASN A 209 -12.41 13.68 1.41
CA ASN A 209 -11.08 13.55 0.82
C ASN A 209 -11.12 13.07 -0.64
N PHE A 210 -12.25 12.56 -1.14
CA PHE A 210 -12.35 11.99 -2.48
C PHE A 210 -11.96 12.97 -3.60
N PRO A 211 -12.38 14.26 -3.58
CA PRO A 211 -11.92 15.22 -4.58
C PRO A 211 -10.39 15.43 -4.57
N TYR A 212 -9.77 15.39 -3.40
CA TYR A 212 -8.32 15.48 -3.27
C TYR A 212 -7.63 14.25 -3.88
N LEU A 213 -8.11 13.04 -3.55
CA LEU A 213 -7.57 11.80 -4.10
C LEU A 213 -7.72 11.74 -5.63
N LEU A 214 -8.89 12.12 -6.16
CA LEU A 214 -9.13 12.21 -7.60
C LEU A 214 -8.13 13.15 -8.29
N ARG A 215 -7.85 14.30 -7.68
CA ARG A 215 -6.83 15.22 -8.20
C ARG A 215 -5.45 14.56 -8.26
N VAL A 216 -5.02 13.89 -7.18
CA VAL A 216 -3.71 13.21 -7.13
C VAL A 216 -3.62 12.07 -8.14
N ILE A 217 -4.71 11.35 -8.37
CA ILE A 217 -4.78 10.29 -9.39
C ILE A 217 -4.57 10.88 -10.79
N ASN A 218 -5.14 12.07 -11.06
CA ASN A 218 -5.06 12.72 -12.37
C ASN A 218 -3.74 13.48 -12.61
N GLU A 219 -2.99 13.86 -11.57
CA GLU A 219 -1.67 14.49 -11.71
C GLU A 219 -0.56 13.53 -12.15
#